data_b61f581786d6962e6d240663d16bc3f4
#
_entry.id   b61f581786d6962e6d240663d16bc3f4
#
_cell.length_a   1.000
_cell.length_b   1.000
_cell.length_c   1.000
_cell.angle_alpha   90.00
_cell.angle_beta   90.00
_cell.angle_gamma   90.00
#
_symmetry.space_group_name_H-M   'P 1'
#
loop_
_entity.id
_entity.type
_entity.pdbx_description
1 polymer ?
#
loop_
_entity_poly.entity_id
_entity_poly.type
_entity_poly.pdbx_seq_one_letter_code
_entity_poly.pdbx_strand_id
1 'polypeptide(L)'
;MALLFVACCAGPSARAQQGAEPPLITVTGQAEVKVAPDEVAFNVEVENTDKDLPTAKRMNYERVGKILALARSYKIEPQNVQTDYISVEMKYSDADESDDKKAAKVFLGYAVSKTVVINLKDISRFESLFSDILKIGVSRVQNVQFHSSELRRHKDRARAMAIKAAQEKAVALTREIGQTIGRAYSIHEEDERGNAMSNNSGFSVGSFSAEEGSFAPGLISVTARVTVSFRLQ
;
A
#
# COMPACT_ATOMS: atom_id res chain seq x y z
N MET A 1 -33.97 -7.77 -79.89
CA MET A 1 -33.64 -8.79 -78.91
C MET A 1 -32.15 -8.63 -78.60
N ALA A 2 -31.85 -7.86 -77.51
CA ALA A 2 -30.45 -7.54 -77.09
C ALA A 2 -30.12 -8.32 -75.85
N LEU A 3 -29.18 -9.24 -75.92
CA LEU A 3 -28.68 -10.01 -74.77
C LEU A 3 -27.62 -9.18 -74.07
N LEU A 4 -27.89 -8.86 -72.77
CA LEU A 4 -26.95 -8.19 -71.84
C LEU A 4 -26.10 -9.26 -71.16
N PHE A 5 -24.80 -9.31 -71.46
CA PHE A 5 -23.83 -10.19 -70.74
C PHE A 5 -23.34 -9.47 -69.51
N VAL A 6 -23.72 -9.95 -68.32
CA VAL A 6 -23.18 -9.50 -67.04
C VAL A 6 -21.92 -10.31 -66.73
N ALA A 7 -20.77 -9.69 -66.84
CA ALA A 7 -19.49 -10.27 -66.42
C ALA A 7 -19.32 -10.10 -64.90
N CYS A 8 -19.40 -11.21 -64.18
CA CYS A 8 -19.16 -11.26 -62.73
C CYS A 8 -17.64 -11.29 -62.48
N CYS A 9 -17.03 -10.17 -62.09
CA CYS A 9 -15.63 -10.10 -61.70
C CYS A 9 -15.49 -10.69 -60.26
N ALA A 10 -15.11 -11.96 -60.17
CA ALA A 10 -14.65 -12.55 -58.95
C ALA A 10 -13.23 -12.06 -58.63
N GLY A 11 -13.11 -11.05 -57.73
CA GLY A 11 -11.80 -10.59 -57.22
C GLY A 11 -11.17 -11.65 -56.32
N PRO A 12 -9.84 -11.85 -56.36
CA PRO A 12 -9.17 -12.79 -55.49
C PRO A 12 -9.28 -12.27 -54.03
N SER A 13 -9.90 -13.06 -53.14
CA SER A 13 -9.91 -12.81 -51.71
C SER A 13 -8.48 -12.94 -51.19
N ALA A 14 -7.81 -11.82 -50.92
CA ALA A 14 -6.53 -11.81 -50.24
C ALA A 14 -6.77 -12.34 -48.80
N ARG A 15 -6.49 -13.64 -48.60
CA ARG A 15 -6.33 -14.19 -47.26
C ARG A 15 -5.09 -13.52 -46.66
N ALA A 16 -5.32 -12.63 -45.68
CA ALA A 16 -4.23 -12.18 -44.83
C ALA A 16 -3.61 -13.43 -44.19
N GLN A 17 -2.37 -13.75 -44.57
CA GLN A 17 -1.57 -14.79 -43.96
C GLN A 17 -1.31 -14.34 -42.54
N GLN A 18 -2.08 -14.89 -41.58
CA GLN A 18 -1.71 -14.83 -40.16
C GLN A 18 -0.36 -15.52 -40.04
N GLY A 19 0.70 -14.71 -39.91
CA GLY A 19 2.04 -15.25 -39.64
C GLY A 19 1.97 -16.22 -38.50
N ALA A 20 2.45 -17.46 -38.71
CA ALA A 20 2.48 -18.47 -37.66
C ALA A 20 3.21 -17.90 -36.45
N GLU A 21 2.52 -17.84 -35.33
CA GLU A 21 3.15 -17.44 -34.07
C GLU A 21 4.33 -18.36 -33.78
N PRO A 22 5.49 -17.80 -33.41
CA PRO A 22 6.65 -18.62 -33.09
C PRO A 22 6.35 -19.53 -31.90
N PRO A 23 6.91 -20.74 -31.87
CA PRO A 23 6.77 -21.60 -30.71
C PRO A 23 7.38 -20.93 -29.48
N LEU A 24 6.59 -20.78 -28.42
CA LEU A 24 6.97 -20.05 -27.20
C LEU A 24 6.82 -20.95 -25.96
N ILE A 25 7.73 -20.77 -25.00
CA ILE A 25 7.53 -21.20 -23.62
C ILE A 25 7.30 -19.95 -22.77
N THR A 26 6.18 -19.92 -22.05
CA THR A 26 5.83 -18.83 -21.14
C THR A 26 5.90 -19.32 -19.70
N VAL A 27 6.68 -18.64 -18.89
CA VAL A 27 6.93 -18.98 -17.49
C VAL A 27 6.84 -17.76 -16.62
N THR A 28 6.42 -17.96 -15.36
CA THR A 28 6.43 -16.91 -14.34
C THR A 28 7.55 -17.20 -13.35
N GLY A 29 8.40 -16.21 -13.12
CA GLY A 29 9.38 -16.17 -12.05
C GLY A 29 8.90 -15.23 -10.93
N GLN A 30 9.23 -15.58 -9.70
CA GLN A 30 8.92 -14.79 -8.53
C GLN A 30 10.15 -14.76 -7.62
N ALA A 31 10.37 -13.62 -6.98
CA ALA A 31 11.42 -13.48 -5.98
C ALA A 31 10.98 -12.53 -4.86
N GLU A 32 11.59 -12.72 -3.70
CA GLU A 32 11.39 -11.95 -2.49
C GLU A 32 12.73 -11.48 -1.95
N VAL A 33 12.79 -10.21 -1.53
CA VAL A 33 13.94 -9.63 -0.81
C VAL A 33 13.43 -9.18 0.55
N LYS A 34 13.97 -9.77 1.61
CA LYS A 34 13.65 -9.40 3.00
C LYS A 34 14.65 -8.37 3.48
N VAL A 35 14.15 -7.24 4.01
CA VAL A 35 14.99 -6.12 4.46
C VAL A 35 14.48 -5.58 5.79
N ALA A 36 15.41 -5.11 6.64
CA ALA A 36 15.04 -4.37 7.84
C ALA A 36 14.51 -2.99 7.43
N PRO A 37 13.39 -2.53 8.01
CA PRO A 37 12.92 -1.17 7.80
C PRO A 37 13.84 -0.16 8.49
N ASP A 38 13.95 1.03 7.91
CA ASP A 38 14.70 2.17 8.44
C ASP A 38 13.82 3.41 8.66
N GLU A 39 12.60 3.38 8.12
CA GLU A 39 11.60 4.44 8.23
C GLU A 39 10.27 3.90 8.76
N VAL A 40 9.47 4.77 9.40
CA VAL A 40 8.11 4.45 9.84
C VAL A 40 7.18 5.61 9.57
N ALA A 41 6.00 5.30 9.03
CA ALA A 41 4.89 6.23 8.85
C ALA A 41 3.73 5.82 9.77
N PHE A 42 3.09 6.79 10.42
CA PHE A 42 1.92 6.53 11.26
C PHE A 42 1.02 7.74 11.35
N ASN A 43 -0.26 7.48 11.67
CA ASN A 43 -1.29 8.48 11.78
C ASN A 43 -1.66 8.69 13.25
N VAL A 44 -1.69 9.95 13.67
CA VAL A 44 -2.09 10.37 15.02
C VAL A 44 -3.40 11.13 14.92
N GLU A 45 -4.44 10.60 15.54
CA GLU A 45 -5.75 11.23 15.59
C GLU A 45 -5.97 11.92 16.94
N VAL A 46 -6.43 13.16 16.87
CA VAL A 46 -6.84 13.98 18.01
C VAL A 46 -8.30 14.35 17.85
N GLU A 47 -9.14 13.81 18.71
CA GLU A 47 -10.56 14.19 18.82
C GLU A 47 -10.81 14.93 20.13
N ASN A 48 -11.59 16.00 20.06
CA ASN A 48 -12.08 16.73 21.22
C ASN A 48 -13.56 17.01 21.06
N THR A 49 -14.33 16.77 22.11
CA THR A 49 -15.77 17.03 22.13
C THR A 49 -16.11 18.07 23.18
N ASP A 50 -16.91 19.05 22.80
CA ASP A 50 -17.46 20.07 23.71
C ASP A 50 -18.85 20.50 23.22
N LYS A 51 -19.71 21.00 24.13
CA LYS A 51 -21.03 21.54 23.77
C LYS A 51 -20.89 22.83 22.95
N ASP A 52 -19.80 23.57 23.16
CA ASP A 52 -19.45 24.78 22.43
C ASP A 52 -18.40 24.47 21.35
N LEU A 53 -18.77 24.67 20.08
CA LEU A 53 -17.88 24.38 18.95
C LEU A 53 -16.55 25.16 18.98
N PRO A 54 -16.52 26.49 19.27
CA PRO A 54 -15.27 27.23 19.44
C PRO A 54 -14.34 26.59 20.48
N THR A 55 -14.88 26.12 21.59
CA THR A 55 -14.11 25.45 22.66
C THR A 55 -13.54 24.13 22.17
N ALA A 56 -14.36 23.25 21.54
CA ALA A 56 -13.90 22.00 20.96
C ALA A 56 -12.75 22.23 19.94
N LYS A 57 -12.90 23.22 19.07
CA LYS A 57 -11.87 23.62 18.10
C LYS A 57 -10.58 24.06 18.78
N ARG A 58 -10.66 24.95 19.77
CA ARG A 58 -9.48 25.44 20.49
C ARG A 58 -8.72 24.31 21.15
N MET A 59 -9.42 23.41 21.85
CA MET A 59 -8.81 22.23 22.50
C MET A 59 -8.09 21.32 21.50
N ASN A 60 -8.72 21.09 20.34
CA ASN A 60 -8.13 20.27 19.29
C ASN A 60 -6.86 20.94 18.71
N TYR A 61 -6.92 22.25 18.42
CA TYR A 61 -5.78 23.01 17.89
C TYR A 61 -4.60 23.05 18.86
N GLU A 62 -4.86 23.20 20.16
CA GLU A 62 -3.81 23.17 21.18
C GLU A 62 -3.10 21.80 21.23
N ARG A 63 -3.85 20.70 21.19
CA ARG A 63 -3.26 19.33 21.18
C ARG A 63 -2.48 19.05 19.88
N VAL A 64 -3.06 19.36 18.72
CA VAL A 64 -2.37 19.22 17.45
C VAL A 64 -1.11 20.10 17.41
N GLY A 65 -1.18 21.32 17.93
CA GLY A 65 -0.02 22.21 18.07
C GLY A 65 1.11 21.59 18.89
N LYS A 66 0.78 20.88 19.97
CA LYS A 66 1.79 20.12 20.78
C LYS A 66 2.43 18.98 19.98
N ILE A 67 1.65 18.24 19.18
CA ILE A 67 2.19 17.17 18.32
C ILE A 67 3.15 17.75 17.29
N LEU A 68 2.77 18.86 16.63
CA LEU A 68 3.62 19.53 15.65
C LEU A 68 4.91 20.11 16.28
N ALA A 69 4.82 20.61 17.51
CA ALA A 69 5.98 21.09 18.26
C ALA A 69 6.90 19.93 18.67
N LEU A 70 6.32 18.80 19.10
CA LEU A 70 7.06 17.58 19.43
C LEU A 70 7.78 17.04 18.17
N ALA A 71 7.10 16.94 17.02
CA ALA A 71 7.74 16.52 15.78
C ALA A 71 8.95 17.38 15.41
N ARG A 72 8.85 18.71 15.62
CA ARG A 72 9.98 19.63 15.43
C ARG A 72 11.14 19.39 16.42
N SER A 73 10.85 19.09 17.69
CA SER A 73 11.89 18.76 18.68
C SER A 73 12.64 17.47 18.32
N TYR A 74 11.95 16.54 17.67
CA TYR A 74 12.55 15.34 17.08
C TYR A 74 13.23 15.60 15.74
N LYS A 75 13.35 16.86 15.30
CA LYS A 75 13.96 17.27 14.02
C LYS A 75 13.33 16.59 12.80
N ILE A 76 12.02 16.30 12.88
CA ILE A 76 11.28 15.81 11.72
C ILE A 76 11.01 16.99 10.80
N GLU A 77 11.41 16.86 9.55
CA GLU A 77 11.26 17.93 8.55
C GLU A 77 9.77 18.23 8.27
N PRO A 78 9.38 19.49 8.01
CA PRO A 78 7.98 19.85 7.81
C PRO A 78 7.25 19.05 6.72
N GLN A 79 7.95 18.65 5.66
CA GLN A 79 7.37 17.82 4.60
C GLN A 79 7.02 16.39 5.05
N ASN A 80 7.57 15.94 6.18
CA ASN A 80 7.32 14.63 6.76
C ASN A 80 6.25 14.65 7.86
N VAL A 81 5.60 15.80 8.07
CA VAL A 81 4.50 15.97 9.03
C VAL A 81 3.39 16.78 8.37
N GLN A 82 2.24 16.17 8.20
CA GLN A 82 1.11 16.85 7.55
C GLN A 82 -0.20 16.55 8.28
N THR A 83 -1.13 17.50 8.22
CA THR A 83 -2.52 17.26 8.62
C THR A 83 -3.24 16.69 7.41
N ASP A 84 -3.80 15.49 7.54
CA ASP A 84 -4.47 14.76 6.46
C ASP A 84 -5.98 14.97 6.50
N TYR A 85 -6.60 14.74 7.66
CA TYR A 85 -8.05 14.74 7.80
C TYR A 85 -8.50 15.72 8.88
N ILE A 86 -9.61 16.43 8.61
CA ILE A 86 -10.26 17.34 9.55
C ILE A 86 -11.77 17.10 9.45
N SER A 87 -12.43 16.78 10.58
CA SER A 87 -13.88 16.71 10.64
C SER A 87 -14.45 17.48 11.83
N VAL A 88 -15.69 17.88 11.66
CA VAL A 88 -16.53 18.44 12.74
C VAL A 88 -17.88 17.75 12.67
N GLU A 89 -18.25 17.04 13.71
CA GLU A 89 -19.46 16.25 13.77
C GLU A 89 -20.27 16.60 15.02
N MET A 90 -21.60 16.55 14.89
CA MET A 90 -22.48 16.62 16.07
C MET A 90 -22.64 15.24 16.67
N LYS A 91 -22.32 15.09 17.93
CA LYS A 91 -22.52 13.84 18.68
C LYS A 91 -23.84 13.88 19.45
N TYR A 92 -24.55 12.77 19.37
CA TYR A 92 -25.82 12.54 20.10
C TYR A 92 -25.69 11.26 20.91
N SER A 93 -26.51 11.16 22.00
CA SER A 93 -26.61 9.90 22.74
C SER A 93 -27.14 8.79 21.86
N ASP A 94 -26.71 7.54 22.13
CA ASP A 94 -27.35 6.38 21.55
C ASP A 94 -28.80 6.33 22.02
N ALA A 95 -29.73 6.00 21.11
CA ALA A 95 -31.11 5.72 21.49
C ALA A 95 -31.10 4.37 22.26
N ASP A 96 -31.66 4.36 23.46
CA ASP A 96 -31.83 3.12 24.22
C ASP A 96 -32.87 2.25 23.47
N GLU A 97 -32.42 1.16 22.83
CA GLU A 97 -33.28 0.25 22.07
C GLU A 97 -34.23 -0.57 22.94
N SER A 98 -34.12 -0.44 24.28
CA SER A 98 -34.83 -1.27 25.23
C SER A 98 -36.24 -0.76 25.61
N ASP A 99 -36.64 0.43 25.19
CA ASP A 99 -37.94 0.99 25.53
C ASP A 99 -38.73 1.37 24.25
N ASP A 100 -39.98 0.87 24.09
CA ASP A 100 -40.92 1.12 22.98
C ASP A 100 -41.29 2.61 22.79
N LYS A 101 -40.74 3.50 23.61
CA LYS A 101 -40.83 4.94 23.45
C LYS A 101 -39.52 5.44 22.78
N LYS A 102 -39.64 5.95 21.56
CA LYS A 102 -38.59 6.68 20.85
C LYS A 102 -37.91 7.69 21.78
N ALA A 103 -36.88 7.27 22.49
CA ALA A 103 -36.07 8.18 23.28
C ALA A 103 -35.42 9.21 22.34
N ALA A 104 -35.73 10.49 22.58
CA ALA A 104 -35.17 11.57 21.79
C ALA A 104 -33.65 11.57 21.97
N LYS A 105 -32.88 11.54 20.88
CA LYS A 105 -31.42 11.65 20.92
C LYS A 105 -31.02 12.97 21.57
N VAL A 106 -30.24 12.89 22.65
CA VAL A 106 -29.74 14.06 23.36
C VAL A 106 -28.45 14.54 22.69
N PHE A 107 -28.36 15.82 22.40
CA PHE A 107 -27.16 16.43 21.87
C PHE A 107 -26.04 16.42 22.94
N LEU A 108 -24.92 15.77 22.63
CA LEU A 108 -23.78 15.64 23.51
C LEU A 108 -22.73 16.74 23.29
N GLY A 109 -22.61 17.22 22.06
CA GLY A 109 -21.65 18.26 21.69
C GLY A 109 -21.16 18.15 20.26
N TYR A 110 -20.16 18.96 19.95
CA TYR A 110 -19.42 18.96 18.69
C TYR A 110 -18.10 18.20 18.88
N ALA A 111 -17.89 17.13 18.16
CA ALA A 111 -16.60 16.47 18.07
C ALA A 111 -15.79 17.08 16.93
N VAL A 112 -14.61 17.57 17.25
CA VAL A 112 -13.61 18.08 16.29
C VAL A 112 -12.47 17.09 16.24
N SER A 113 -12.24 16.47 15.08
CA SER A 113 -11.17 15.50 14.88
C SER A 113 -10.17 16.00 13.83
N LYS A 114 -8.88 15.76 14.08
CA LYS A 114 -7.78 15.96 13.14
C LYS A 114 -6.83 14.78 13.19
N THR A 115 -6.39 14.36 11.99
CA THR A 115 -5.35 13.36 11.83
C THR A 115 -4.07 14.01 11.37
N VAL A 116 -2.98 13.72 12.06
CA VAL A 116 -1.63 14.14 11.69
C VAL A 116 -0.86 12.90 11.24
N VAL A 117 -0.36 12.93 10.01
CA VAL A 117 0.53 11.91 9.46
C VAL A 117 1.96 12.30 9.76
N ILE A 118 2.73 11.37 10.31
CA ILE A 118 4.13 11.55 10.66
C ILE A 118 4.96 10.47 9.95
N ASN A 119 5.96 10.90 9.17
CA ASN A 119 6.94 10.04 8.53
C ASN A 119 8.28 10.22 9.25
N LEU A 120 8.67 9.24 10.04
CA LEU A 120 9.93 9.25 10.77
C LEU A 120 10.99 8.46 9.99
N LYS A 121 12.05 9.14 9.55
CA LYS A 121 13.16 8.56 8.77
C LYS A 121 14.17 7.77 9.59
N ASP A 122 14.15 7.91 10.90
CA ASP A 122 15.04 7.18 11.81
C ASP A 122 14.18 6.35 12.77
N ILE A 123 14.01 5.08 12.42
CA ILE A 123 13.16 4.15 13.16
C ILE A 123 13.66 3.93 14.61
N SER A 124 14.94 4.13 14.90
CA SER A 124 15.49 3.96 16.25
C SER A 124 14.88 4.92 17.27
N ARG A 125 14.30 6.02 16.79
CA ARG A 125 13.67 7.06 17.61
C ARG A 125 12.14 6.89 17.72
N PHE A 126 11.60 5.86 17.07
CA PHE A 126 10.14 5.67 17.01
C PHE A 126 9.53 5.47 18.39
N GLU A 127 10.09 4.59 19.20
CA GLU A 127 9.54 4.25 20.53
C GLU A 127 9.46 5.47 21.45
N SER A 128 10.54 6.28 21.48
CA SER A 128 10.57 7.52 22.26
C SER A 128 9.56 8.54 21.76
N LEU A 129 9.50 8.76 20.45
CA LEU A 129 8.52 9.68 19.84
C LEU A 129 7.09 9.21 20.09
N PHE A 130 6.82 7.93 19.93
CA PHE A 130 5.52 7.33 20.15
C PHE A 130 5.05 7.50 21.61
N SER A 131 5.93 7.20 22.56
CA SER A 131 5.66 7.40 24.01
C SER A 131 5.34 8.86 24.31
N ASP A 132 6.10 9.82 23.76
CA ASP A 132 5.87 11.24 24.01
C ASP A 132 4.57 11.75 23.33
N ILE A 133 4.20 11.20 22.18
CA ILE A 133 2.90 11.47 21.54
C ILE A 133 1.74 10.99 22.42
N LEU A 134 1.84 9.80 23.00
CA LEU A 134 0.80 9.28 23.89
C LEU A 134 0.62 10.15 25.14
N LYS A 135 1.70 10.73 25.68
CA LYS A 135 1.64 11.67 26.82
C LYS A 135 0.87 12.97 26.51
N ILE A 136 0.78 13.37 25.24
CA ILE A 136 -0.02 14.54 24.83
C ILE A 136 -1.52 14.28 24.98
N GLY A 137 -1.94 13.01 25.05
CA GLY A 137 -3.34 12.62 25.18
C GLY A 137 -4.03 12.58 23.80
N VAL A 138 -3.44 11.90 22.86
CA VAL A 138 -4.04 11.61 21.55
C VAL A 138 -5.18 10.61 21.67
N SER A 139 -6.15 10.69 20.78
CA SER A 139 -7.33 9.84 20.82
C SER A 139 -7.06 8.45 20.25
N ARG A 140 -6.20 8.40 19.19
CA ARG A 140 -5.86 7.15 18.50
C ARG A 140 -4.55 7.29 17.74
N VAL A 141 -3.79 6.20 17.66
CA VAL A 141 -2.71 6.03 16.69
C VAL A 141 -3.06 4.87 15.77
N GLN A 142 -2.91 5.04 14.48
CA GLN A 142 -3.30 4.05 13.47
C GLN A 142 -2.35 4.08 12.27
N ASN A 143 -2.47 3.05 11.41
CA ASN A 143 -1.70 2.93 10.18
C ASN A 143 -0.17 3.01 10.42
N VAL A 144 0.33 2.33 11.47
CA VAL A 144 1.77 2.23 11.67
C VAL A 144 2.35 1.33 10.58
N GLN A 145 3.13 1.90 9.68
CA GLN A 145 3.72 1.20 8.53
C GLN A 145 5.22 1.40 8.51
N PHE A 146 5.94 0.30 8.36
CA PHE A 146 7.40 0.30 8.27
C PHE A 146 7.85 0.32 6.83
N HIS A 147 8.82 1.17 6.52
CA HIS A 147 9.29 1.42 5.18
C HIS A 147 10.82 1.24 5.10
N SER A 148 11.32 1.09 3.88
CA SER A 148 12.74 1.24 3.60
C SER A 148 12.96 2.43 2.68
N SER A 149 13.88 3.30 3.06
CA SER A 149 14.35 4.42 2.23
C SER A 149 14.92 3.93 0.88
N GLU A 150 15.46 2.70 0.85
CA GLU A 150 15.99 2.05 -0.35
C GLU A 150 14.98 1.14 -1.07
N LEU A 151 13.66 1.32 -0.87
CA LEU A 151 12.62 0.46 -1.43
C LEU A 151 12.78 0.22 -2.94
N ARG A 152 13.15 1.28 -3.69
CA ARG A 152 13.38 1.17 -5.14
C ARG A 152 14.50 0.18 -5.45
N ARG A 153 15.62 0.27 -4.77
CA ARG A 153 16.78 -0.62 -4.94
C ARG A 153 16.42 -2.07 -4.62
N HIS A 154 15.63 -2.28 -3.56
CA HIS A 154 15.16 -3.61 -3.19
C HIS A 154 14.18 -4.18 -4.23
N LYS A 155 13.29 -3.35 -4.79
CA LYS A 155 12.43 -3.74 -5.92
C LYS A 155 13.24 -4.13 -7.15
N ASP A 156 14.24 -3.34 -7.53
CA ASP A 156 15.09 -3.64 -8.68
C ASP A 156 15.85 -4.97 -8.47
N ARG A 157 16.32 -5.24 -7.26
CA ARG A 157 16.93 -6.53 -6.90
C ARG A 157 15.93 -7.69 -7.00
N ALA A 158 14.72 -7.53 -6.46
CA ALA A 158 13.68 -8.54 -6.55
C ALA A 158 13.30 -8.85 -8.01
N ARG A 159 13.18 -7.81 -8.87
CA ARG A 159 12.96 -7.96 -10.32
C ARG A 159 14.04 -8.78 -11.00
N ALA A 160 15.30 -8.43 -10.74
CA ALA A 160 16.43 -9.17 -11.33
C ALA A 160 16.41 -10.65 -10.91
N MET A 161 16.12 -10.93 -9.65
CA MET A 161 15.98 -12.31 -9.15
C MET A 161 14.78 -13.04 -9.76
N ALA A 162 13.63 -12.37 -9.93
CA ALA A 162 12.43 -12.94 -10.54
C ALA A 162 12.65 -13.29 -12.02
N ILE A 163 13.33 -12.41 -12.78
CA ILE A 163 13.70 -12.69 -14.19
C ILE A 163 14.62 -13.90 -14.26
N LYS A 164 15.62 -13.99 -13.38
CA LYS A 164 16.53 -15.14 -13.31
C LYS A 164 15.78 -16.42 -13.00
N ALA A 165 14.86 -16.39 -12.03
CA ALA A 165 14.03 -17.55 -11.68
C ALA A 165 13.13 -17.97 -12.85
N ALA A 166 12.57 -17.04 -13.63
CA ALA A 166 11.82 -17.35 -14.83
C ALA A 166 12.71 -18.04 -15.89
N GLN A 167 13.91 -17.52 -16.12
CA GLN A 167 14.86 -18.09 -17.06
C GLN A 167 15.30 -19.51 -16.67
N GLU A 168 15.68 -19.72 -15.41
CA GLU A 168 16.05 -21.03 -14.88
C GLU A 168 14.90 -22.05 -15.02
N LYS A 169 13.67 -21.62 -14.73
CA LYS A 169 12.47 -22.45 -14.89
C LYS A 169 12.23 -22.83 -16.36
N ALA A 170 12.38 -21.86 -17.28
CA ALA A 170 12.22 -22.12 -18.71
C ALA A 170 13.26 -23.14 -19.21
N VAL A 171 14.53 -22.98 -18.83
CA VAL A 171 15.61 -23.92 -19.17
C VAL A 171 15.33 -25.31 -18.64
N ALA A 172 14.90 -25.42 -17.37
CA ALA A 172 14.58 -26.72 -16.78
C ALA A 172 13.45 -27.43 -17.53
N LEU A 173 12.36 -26.71 -17.85
CA LEU A 173 11.21 -27.30 -18.54
C LEU A 173 11.54 -27.70 -19.98
N THR A 174 12.29 -26.90 -20.74
CA THR A 174 12.63 -27.21 -22.13
C THR A 174 13.61 -28.36 -22.23
N ARG A 175 14.52 -28.51 -21.29
CA ARG A 175 15.45 -29.64 -21.21
C ARG A 175 14.75 -30.98 -21.16
N GLU A 176 13.65 -31.09 -20.41
CA GLU A 176 12.90 -32.34 -20.26
C GLU A 176 12.24 -32.82 -21.56
N ILE A 177 12.03 -31.91 -22.52
CA ILE A 177 11.45 -32.22 -23.83
C ILE A 177 12.48 -32.12 -24.97
N GLY A 178 13.78 -32.07 -24.64
CA GLY A 178 14.86 -32.01 -25.62
C GLY A 178 14.95 -30.73 -26.42
N GLN A 179 14.42 -29.62 -25.90
CA GLN A 179 14.45 -28.30 -26.51
C GLN A 179 15.29 -27.31 -25.69
N THR A 180 15.61 -26.16 -26.29
CA THR A 180 16.30 -25.07 -25.61
C THR A 180 15.51 -23.78 -25.72
N ILE A 181 15.83 -22.80 -24.86
CA ILE A 181 15.26 -21.46 -24.95
C ILE A 181 16.14 -20.56 -25.81
N GLY A 182 15.50 -19.75 -26.67
CA GLY A 182 16.13 -18.67 -27.39
C GLY A 182 15.97 -17.33 -26.68
N ARG A 183 15.90 -16.24 -27.45
CA ARG A 183 15.71 -14.90 -26.93
C ARG A 183 14.33 -14.72 -26.28
N ALA A 184 14.26 -13.89 -25.25
CA ALA A 184 12.97 -13.43 -24.72
C ALA A 184 12.15 -12.76 -25.83
N TYR A 185 10.89 -13.17 -25.94
CA TYR A 185 9.90 -12.63 -26.89
C TYR A 185 9.07 -11.54 -26.24
N SER A 186 8.62 -11.75 -25.00
CA SER A 186 7.89 -10.77 -24.21
C SER A 186 8.26 -10.88 -22.73
N ILE A 187 8.19 -9.75 -22.05
CA ILE A 187 8.37 -9.65 -20.60
C ILE A 187 7.21 -8.82 -20.07
N HIS A 188 6.52 -9.36 -19.09
CA HIS A 188 5.44 -8.67 -18.39
C HIS A 188 5.69 -8.70 -16.89
N GLU A 189 5.84 -7.54 -16.27
CA GLU A 189 5.88 -7.41 -14.82
C GLU A 189 4.45 -7.27 -14.32
N GLU A 190 4.06 -8.10 -13.36
CA GLU A 190 2.79 -7.93 -12.67
C GLU A 190 2.94 -6.79 -11.66
N ASP A 191 2.29 -5.67 -11.97
CA ASP A 191 2.15 -4.58 -11.00
C ASP A 191 1.31 -5.07 -9.82
N GLU A 192 1.95 -5.33 -8.72
CA GLU A 192 1.26 -5.52 -7.43
C GLU A 192 0.68 -4.17 -6.96
N ARG A 193 -0.35 -3.68 -7.65
CA ARG A 193 -1.14 -2.53 -7.21
C ARG A 193 -1.89 -2.92 -5.93
N GLY A 194 -1.26 -2.73 -4.81
CA GLY A 194 -1.89 -2.94 -3.50
C GLY A 194 -1.09 -3.74 -2.48
N ASN A 195 -0.02 -4.45 -2.86
CA ASN A 195 0.82 -5.19 -1.92
C ASN A 195 2.21 -4.55 -1.71
N ALA A 196 2.33 -3.25 -1.89
CA ALA A 196 3.43 -2.53 -1.27
C ALA A 196 3.23 -2.69 0.23
N MET A 197 3.97 -3.59 0.83
CA MET A 197 4.02 -3.90 2.26
C MET A 197 2.85 -4.75 2.80
N SER A 198 2.74 -5.98 2.36
CA SER A 198 2.17 -6.99 3.24
C SER A 198 3.17 -7.25 4.36
N ASN A 199 3.09 -6.48 5.44
CA ASN A 199 3.51 -6.96 6.75
C ASN A 199 2.56 -8.11 7.08
N ASN A 200 2.86 -9.31 6.55
CA ASN A 200 2.09 -10.52 6.86
C ASN A 200 2.45 -11.08 8.25
N SER A 201 2.91 -10.22 9.12
CA SER A 201 2.80 -10.37 10.56
C SER A 201 1.58 -9.55 10.91
N GLY A 202 0.45 -10.21 11.17
CA GLY A 202 -0.75 -9.57 11.68
C GLY A 202 -0.45 -8.78 12.95
N PHE A 203 0.06 -7.58 12.77
CA PHE A 203 0.31 -6.63 13.84
C PHE A 203 -1.05 -6.00 14.18
N SER A 204 -1.82 -6.75 14.95
CA SER A 204 -3.01 -6.22 15.60
C SER A 204 -2.53 -5.24 16.67
N VAL A 205 -2.78 -3.95 16.46
CA VAL A 205 -2.50 -2.86 17.42
C VAL A 205 -3.33 -3.01 18.72
N GLY A 206 -3.78 -4.20 19.06
CA GLY A 206 -4.64 -4.48 20.21
C GLY A 206 -3.95 -4.68 21.55
N SER A 207 -2.62 -4.63 21.66
CA SER A 207 -1.94 -4.91 22.92
C SER A 207 -0.54 -4.29 22.99
N PHE A 208 -0.46 -2.97 22.96
CA PHE A 208 0.73 -2.30 23.48
C PHE A 208 0.58 -2.12 24.98
N SER A 209 1.08 -3.05 25.77
CA SER A 209 1.50 -2.75 27.13
C SER A 209 2.80 -1.93 27.02
N ALA A 210 2.80 -0.77 27.65
CA ALA A 210 3.93 0.16 27.66
C ALA A 210 5.06 -0.38 28.59
N GLU A 211 5.57 -1.57 28.30
CA GLU A 211 6.83 -2.05 28.88
C GLU A 211 7.96 -1.65 27.93
N GLU A 212 8.90 -0.90 28.45
CA GLU A 212 10.09 -0.44 27.73
C GLU A 212 10.82 -1.62 27.08
N GLY A 213 10.98 -1.57 25.75
CA GLY A 213 11.79 -2.52 24.98
C GLY A 213 11.01 -3.56 24.14
N SER A 214 9.71 -3.38 23.90
CA SER A 214 8.89 -4.37 23.16
C SER A 214 8.77 -4.12 21.63
N PHE A 215 9.51 -3.13 21.08
CA PHE A 215 9.39 -2.77 19.68
C PHE A 215 10.33 -3.59 18.78
N ALA A 216 9.78 -4.49 17.99
CA ALA A 216 10.50 -5.30 17.00
C ALA A 216 9.80 -5.20 15.64
N PRO A 217 10.23 -4.32 14.73
CA PRO A 217 9.55 -4.06 13.46
C PRO A 217 9.62 -5.26 12.48
N GLY A 218 10.47 -6.25 12.75
CA GLY A 218 10.65 -7.40 11.87
C GLY A 218 11.31 -7.03 10.53
N LEU A 219 11.10 -7.90 9.53
CA LEU A 219 11.57 -7.67 8.16
C LEU A 219 10.38 -7.35 7.27
N ILE A 220 10.55 -6.40 6.37
CA ILE A 220 9.60 -6.16 5.29
C ILE A 220 9.97 -7.00 4.07
N SER A 221 8.97 -7.55 3.41
CA SER A 221 9.13 -8.34 2.20
C SER A 221 8.88 -7.48 0.96
N VAL A 222 9.88 -7.44 0.08
CA VAL A 222 9.78 -6.77 -1.22
C VAL A 222 9.74 -7.87 -2.28
N THR A 223 8.59 -8.06 -2.91
CA THR A 223 8.37 -9.11 -3.91
C THR A 223 8.40 -8.53 -5.32
N ALA A 224 8.72 -9.39 -6.29
CA ALA A 224 8.53 -9.12 -7.71
C ALA A 224 8.05 -10.40 -8.39
N ARG A 225 7.12 -10.25 -9.33
CA ARG A 225 6.63 -11.34 -10.18
C ARG A 225 6.71 -10.91 -11.64
N VAL A 226 7.36 -11.74 -12.46
CA VAL A 226 7.60 -11.44 -13.87
C VAL A 226 7.24 -12.65 -14.69
N THR A 227 6.40 -12.47 -15.70
CA THR A 227 6.06 -13.47 -16.70
C THR A 227 6.89 -13.22 -17.95
N VAL A 228 7.65 -14.21 -18.39
CA VAL A 228 8.52 -14.13 -19.56
C VAL A 228 8.17 -15.23 -20.55
N SER A 229 8.04 -14.85 -21.83
CA SER A 229 7.90 -15.77 -22.96
C SER A 229 9.22 -15.85 -23.71
N PHE A 230 9.76 -17.04 -23.88
CA PHE A 230 10.96 -17.30 -24.67
C PHE A 230 10.61 -18.07 -25.94
N ARG A 231 11.33 -17.82 -27.03
CA ARG A 231 11.25 -18.64 -28.23
C ARG A 231 11.85 -20.02 -27.94
N LEU A 232 11.19 -21.08 -28.42
CA LEU A 232 11.74 -22.43 -28.39
C LEU A 232 12.72 -22.64 -29.57
N GLN A 233 13.78 -23.40 -29.32
CA GLN A 233 14.79 -23.82 -30.31
C GLN A 233 15.05 -25.32 -30.18
#